data_f098faf4cf8b0b7d6d89cd32cbec98e5
#
_entry.id   f098faf4cf8b0b7d6d89cd32cbec98e5
#
_cell.length_a   1.000
_cell.length_b   1.000
_cell.length_c   1.000
_cell.angle_alpha   90.00
_cell.angle_beta   90.00
_cell.angle_gamma   90.00
#
_symmetry.space_group_name_H-M   'P 1'
#
loop_
_entity.id
_entity.type
_entity.pdbx_description
1 polymer ?
#
loop_
_entity_poly.entity_id
_entity_poly.type
_entity_poly.pdbx_seq_one_letter_code
_entity_poly.pdbx_strand_id
1 'polypeptide(L)'
;VDLSEEMLAVARRKIEKQGLEERIMLEKGDAENLSMVATDSIDAVTVAFGVRNFENIERGLSEIYRTLKPGGKLVVLEFSMPKNRLIRWVYSQYAHRLLPRIGGMISKDKQAYTYLPDSVEEFPTPERFSDMLRAVGFSRVKARSQSFGIAYIYEATK
;
A
#
# COMPACT_ATOMS: atom_id res chain seq x y z
N VAL A 1 -5.15 -0.69 10.77
CA VAL A 1 -3.84 -0.65 11.42
C VAL A 1 -2.98 0.39 10.72
N ASP A 2 -2.28 1.26 11.45
CA ASP A 2 -1.35 2.24 10.92
C ASP A 2 -0.25 2.52 11.96
N LEU A 3 0.97 2.83 11.50
CA LEU A 3 2.09 3.22 12.37
C LEU A 3 1.96 4.67 12.85
N SER A 4 1.34 5.55 12.04
CA SER A 4 1.26 6.99 12.28
C SER A 4 0.09 7.34 13.21
N GLU A 5 0.40 7.87 14.38
CA GLU A 5 -0.59 8.42 15.31
C GLU A 5 -1.39 9.56 14.70
N GLU A 6 -0.77 10.40 13.87
CA GLU A 6 -1.43 11.51 13.19
C GLU A 6 -2.49 10.99 12.21
N MET A 7 -2.17 9.94 11.44
CA MET A 7 -3.11 9.32 10.52
C MET A 7 -4.27 8.65 11.27
N LEU A 8 -3.97 7.95 12.37
CA LEU A 8 -5.00 7.37 13.23
C LEU A 8 -5.89 8.44 13.85
N ALA A 9 -5.35 9.58 14.28
CA ALA A 9 -6.15 10.70 14.80
C ALA A 9 -7.06 11.31 13.72
N VAL A 10 -6.60 11.42 12.48
CA VAL A 10 -7.43 11.86 11.35
C VAL A 10 -8.52 10.84 11.06
N ALA A 11 -8.19 9.55 11.06
CA ALA A 11 -9.15 8.46 10.83
C ALA A 11 -10.23 8.45 11.92
N ARG A 12 -9.86 8.59 13.21
CA ARG A 12 -10.79 8.64 14.35
C ARG A 12 -11.84 9.72 14.15
N ARG A 13 -11.41 10.96 13.84
CA ARG A 13 -12.34 12.07 13.59
C ARG A 13 -13.30 11.80 12.42
N LYS A 14 -12.86 11.11 11.38
CA LYS A 14 -13.70 10.74 10.24
C LYS A 14 -14.72 9.67 10.61
N ILE A 15 -14.32 8.68 11.39
CA ILE A 15 -15.17 7.60 11.89
C ILE A 15 -16.28 8.17 12.77
N GLU A 16 -15.92 9.00 13.76
CA GLU A 16 -16.85 9.70 14.64
C GLU A 16 -17.86 10.55 13.87
N LYS A 17 -17.37 11.34 12.90
CA LYS A 17 -18.25 12.17 12.06
C LYS A 17 -19.26 11.36 11.24
N GLN A 18 -18.97 10.10 10.96
CA GLN A 18 -19.82 9.21 10.16
C GLN A 18 -20.62 8.21 11.00
N GLY A 19 -20.47 8.22 12.33
CA GLY A 19 -21.14 7.28 13.23
C GLY A 19 -20.74 5.82 12.98
N LEU A 20 -19.45 5.58 12.73
CA LEU A 20 -18.93 4.24 12.37
C LEU A 20 -18.07 3.61 13.47
N GLU A 21 -18.11 4.14 14.70
CA GLU A 21 -17.26 3.73 15.82
C GLU A 21 -17.49 2.25 16.22
N GLU A 22 -18.72 1.76 16.11
CA GLU A 22 -19.03 0.35 16.40
C GLU A 22 -18.58 -0.62 15.28
N ARG A 23 -18.25 -0.09 14.10
CA ARG A 23 -17.92 -0.89 12.92
C ARG A 23 -16.44 -0.86 12.55
N ILE A 24 -15.72 0.19 12.94
CA ILE A 24 -14.32 0.41 12.56
C ILE A 24 -13.48 0.59 13.81
N MET A 25 -12.59 -0.36 14.03
CA MET A 25 -11.58 -0.29 15.08
C MET A 25 -10.27 0.24 14.48
N LEU A 26 -9.65 1.19 15.18
CA LEU A 26 -8.33 1.72 14.84
C LEU A 26 -7.29 1.14 15.78
N GLU A 27 -6.25 0.59 15.20
CA GLU A 27 -5.14 -0.01 15.95
C GLU A 27 -3.82 0.57 15.48
N LYS A 28 -2.97 1.00 16.43
CA LYS A 28 -1.59 1.36 16.12
C LYS A 28 -0.77 0.09 16.04
N GLY A 29 -0.12 -0.12 14.91
CA GLY A 29 0.68 -1.32 14.71
C GLY A 29 1.50 -1.28 13.44
N ASP A 30 2.52 -2.12 13.42
CA ASP A 30 3.39 -2.36 12.29
C ASP A 30 2.84 -3.52 11.46
N ALA A 31 2.65 -3.30 10.15
CA ALA A 31 2.22 -4.35 9.23
C ALA A 31 3.23 -5.51 9.11
N GLU A 32 4.48 -5.29 9.52
CA GLU A 32 5.52 -6.32 9.57
C GLU A 32 5.52 -7.13 10.90
N ASN A 33 4.67 -6.74 11.84
CA ASN A 33 4.48 -7.42 13.12
C ASN A 33 3.03 -7.25 13.61
N LEU A 34 2.11 -8.01 13.03
CA LEU A 34 0.68 -8.00 13.38
C LEU A 34 0.39 -8.96 14.56
N SER A 35 1.25 -8.99 15.58
CA SER A 35 1.10 -9.89 16.74
C SER A 35 -0.22 -9.71 17.50
N MET A 36 -0.85 -8.52 17.40
CA MET A 36 -2.16 -8.23 17.96
C MET A 36 -3.31 -8.91 17.17
N VAL A 37 -3.05 -9.40 15.97
CA VAL A 37 -4.06 -10.08 15.11
C VAL A 37 -3.79 -11.58 15.12
N ALA A 38 -4.79 -12.36 15.51
CA ALA A 38 -4.68 -13.81 15.57
C ALA A 38 -4.47 -14.41 14.17
N THR A 39 -3.79 -15.56 14.12
CA THR A 39 -3.65 -16.35 12.87
C THR A 39 -5.03 -16.80 12.41
N ASP A 40 -5.24 -16.83 11.08
CA ASP A 40 -6.47 -17.32 10.44
C ASP A 40 -7.76 -16.64 10.95
N SER A 41 -7.70 -15.34 11.25
CA SER A 41 -8.83 -14.60 11.85
C SER A 41 -9.50 -13.59 10.92
N ILE A 42 -8.82 -13.14 9.86
CA ILE A 42 -9.26 -12.06 8.97
C ILE A 42 -9.79 -12.62 7.66
N ASP A 43 -10.95 -12.16 7.22
CA ASP A 43 -11.55 -12.57 5.95
C ASP A 43 -10.92 -11.90 4.72
N ALA A 44 -10.53 -10.63 4.88
CA ALA A 44 -9.86 -9.88 3.80
C ALA A 44 -8.97 -8.78 4.37
N VAL A 45 -7.84 -8.53 3.68
CA VAL A 45 -6.93 -7.43 3.95
C VAL A 45 -6.84 -6.54 2.71
N THR A 46 -6.89 -5.23 2.92
CA THR A 46 -6.66 -4.23 1.88
C THR A 46 -5.54 -3.29 2.29
N VAL A 47 -4.61 -3.03 1.37
CA VAL A 47 -3.55 -2.05 1.57
C VAL A 47 -3.52 -1.12 0.37
N ALA A 48 -3.68 0.18 0.60
CA ALA A 48 -3.60 1.18 -0.46
C ALA A 48 -2.42 2.13 -0.20
N PHE A 49 -1.46 2.15 -1.12
CA PHE A 49 -0.29 3.03 -1.11
C PHE A 49 0.58 2.92 0.15
N GLY A 50 0.61 1.73 0.76
CA GLY A 50 1.32 1.48 2.02
C GLY A 50 2.45 0.45 1.93
N VAL A 51 2.34 -0.53 1.02
CA VAL A 51 3.31 -1.64 0.97
C VAL A 51 4.72 -1.18 0.59
N ARG A 52 4.86 -0.15 -0.23
CA ARG A 52 6.17 0.43 -0.58
C ARG A 52 6.91 1.04 0.61
N ASN A 53 6.20 1.32 1.71
CA ASN A 53 6.77 1.89 2.93
C ASN A 53 7.20 0.81 3.95
N PHE A 54 7.02 -0.47 3.64
CA PHE A 54 7.52 -1.55 4.48
C PHE A 54 9.04 -1.60 4.40
N GLU A 55 9.71 -1.73 5.56
CA GLU A 55 11.16 -1.94 5.60
C GLU A 55 11.51 -3.31 4.99
N ASN A 56 10.66 -4.32 5.26
CA ASN A 56 10.78 -5.65 4.70
C ASN A 56 9.42 -6.11 4.14
N ILE A 57 9.25 -5.96 2.82
CA ILE A 57 7.99 -6.31 2.13
C ILE A 57 7.63 -7.79 2.36
N GLU A 58 8.60 -8.71 2.30
CA GLU A 58 8.34 -10.15 2.45
C GLU A 58 7.81 -10.47 3.85
N ARG A 59 8.36 -9.81 4.87
CA ARG A 59 7.90 -9.96 6.26
C ARG A 59 6.47 -9.44 6.42
N GLY A 60 6.17 -8.25 5.92
CA GLY A 60 4.81 -7.69 5.96
C GLY A 60 3.80 -8.57 5.22
N LEU A 61 4.16 -9.06 4.03
CA LEU A 61 3.31 -10.00 3.28
C LEU A 61 3.10 -11.32 4.03
N SER A 62 4.12 -11.83 4.73
CA SER A 62 4.04 -13.05 5.54
C SER A 62 3.11 -12.86 6.74
N GLU A 63 3.15 -11.72 7.42
CA GLU A 63 2.25 -11.39 8.52
C GLU A 63 0.80 -11.23 8.02
N ILE A 64 0.59 -10.56 6.90
CA ILE A 64 -0.73 -10.48 6.27
C ILE A 64 -1.24 -11.88 5.92
N TYR A 65 -0.39 -12.72 5.31
CA TYR A 65 -0.76 -14.11 4.98
C TYR A 65 -1.14 -14.91 6.24
N ARG A 66 -0.36 -14.78 7.32
CA ARG A 66 -0.65 -15.45 8.59
C ARG A 66 -2.02 -15.08 9.12
N THR A 67 -2.37 -13.80 9.12
CA THR A 67 -3.64 -13.30 9.68
C THR A 67 -4.88 -13.67 8.87
N LEU A 68 -4.74 -13.84 7.56
CA LEU A 68 -5.86 -14.21 6.69
C LEU A 68 -6.33 -15.65 6.96
N LYS A 69 -7.62 -15.87 6.96
CA LYS A 69 -8.24 -17.20 6.94
C LYS A 69 -7.91 -17.96 5.67
N PRO A 70 -7.93 -19.31 5.67
CA PRO A 70 -7.93 -20.08 4.43
C PRO A 70 -9.04 -19.62 3.48
N GLY A 71 -8.67 -19.27 2.23
CA GLY A 71 -9.56 -18.65 1.25
C GLY A 71 -9.75 -17.15 1.41
N GLY A 72 -9.18 -16.53 2.43
CA GLY A 72 -9.16 -15.08 2.65
C GLY A 72 -8.43 -14.34 1.52
N LYS A 73 -8.75 -13.07 1.34
CA LYS A 73 -8.28 -12.28 0.20
C LYS A 73 -7.37 -11.14 0.62
N LEU A 74 -6.31 -10.95 -0.14
CA LEU A 74 -5.49 -9.74 -0.10
C LEU A 74 -5.75 -8.91 -1.35
N VAL A 75 -5.97 -7.60 -1.16
CA VAL A 75 -6.02 -6.61 -2.24
C VAL A 75 -5.02 -5.50 -1.94
N VAL A 76 -4.07 -5.30 -2.83
CA VAL A 76 -3.08 -4.21 -2.74
C VAL A 76 -3.28 -3.26 -3.90
N LEU A 77 -3.40 -1.97 -3.61
CA LEU A 77 -3.29 -0.89 -4.60
C LEU A 77 -1.97 -0.18 -4.35
N GLU A 78 -1.08 -0.17 -5.35
CA GLU A 78 0.22 0.47 -5.18
C GLU A 78 0.71 1.14 -6.48
N PHE A 79 1.55 2.16 -6.32
CA PHE A 79 2.20 2.82 -7.45
C PHE A 79 3.22 1.90 -8.10
N SER A 80 3.47 2.15 -9.38
CA SER A 80 4.47 1.43 -10.16
C SER A 80 5.03 2.32 -11.27
N MET A 81 6.23 2.02 -11.72
CA MET A 81 6.79 2.70 -12.88
C MET A 81 6.17 2.18 -14.18
N PRO A 82 5.62 3.07 -15.03
CA PRO A 82 5.04 2.68 -16.31
C PRO A 82 6.05 1.96 -17.20
N LYS A 83 5.63 0.89 -17.87
CA LYS A 83 6.48 0.14 -18.82
C LYS A 83 6.73 0.91 -20.12
N ASN A 84 5.74 1.69 -20.57
CA ASN A 84 5.88 2.51 -21.77
C ASN A 84 6.88 3.64 -21.51
N ARG A 85 7.94 3.74 -22.34
CA ARG A 85 9.02 4.71 -22.18
C ARG A 85 8.56 6.17 -22.21
N LEU A 86 7.58 6.48 -23.08
CA LEU A 86 7.04 7.85 -23.20
C LEU A 86 6.24 8.23 -21.95
N ILE A 87 5.35 7.33 -21.48
CA ILE A 87 4.55 7.55 -20.28
C ILE A 87 5.47 7.65 -19.06
N ARG A 88 6.48 6.80 -18.95
CA ARG A 88 7.50 6.85 -17.89
C ARG A 88 8.22 8.19 -17.89
N TRP A 89 8.64 8.68 -19.06
CA TRP A 89 9.31 9.97 -19.16
C TRP A 89 8.40 11.12 -18.70
N VAL A 90 7.14 11.16 -19.16
CA VAL A 90 6.16 12.17 -18.74
C VAL A 90 5.89 12.09 -17.23
N TYR A 91 5.70 10.86 -16.71
CA TYR A 91 5.50 10.62 -15.28
C TYR A 91 6.71 11.09 -14.45
N SER A 92 7.91 10.77 -14.87
CA SER A 92 9.15 11.19 -14.20
C SER A 92 9.30 12.72 -14.17
N GLN A 93 9.01 13.43 -15.29
CA GLN A 93 9.03 14.89 -15.31
C GLN A 93 7.98 15.48 -14.35
N TYR A 94 6.78 14.91 -14.33
CA TYR A 94 5.72 15.30 -13.40
C TYR A 94 6.14 15.06 -11.95
N ALA A 95 6.58 13.84 -11.63
CA ALA A 95 6.89 13.41 -10.27
C ALA A 95 8.09 14.17 -9.66
N HIS A 96 9.18 14.36 -10.42
CA HIS A 96 10.40 14.99 -9.90
C HIS A 96 10.43 16.53 -10.04
N ARG A 97 9.68 17.11 -10.98
CA ARG A 97 9.76 18.56 -11.24
C ARG A 97 8.49 19.32 -10.85
N LEU A 98 7.32 18.77 -11.18
CA LEU A 98 6.05 19.48 -10.99
C LEU A 98 5.46 19.22 -9.62
N LEU A 99 5.44 17.95 -9.18
CA LEU A 99 4.83 17.53 -7.93
C LEU A 99 5.46 18.21 -6.69
N PRO A 100 6.80 18.32 -6.54
CA PRO A 100 7.42 19.02 -5.40
C PRO A 100 7.10 20.52 -5.39
N ARG A 101 6.97 21.15 -6.57
CA ARG A 101 6.63 22.57 -6.67
C ARG A 101 5.19 22.84 -6.24
N ILE A 102 4.23 22.06 -6.76
CA ILE A 102 2.81 22.18 -6.40
C ILE A 102 2.60 21.79 -4.93
N GLY A 103 3.21 20.68 -4.50
CA GLY A 103 3.11 20.21 -3.13
C GLY A 103 3.67 21.19 -2.11
N GLY A 104 4.81 21.84 -2.43
CA GLY A 104 5.39 22.89 -1.58
C GLY A 104 4.57 24.18 -1.49
N MET A 105 3.62 24.41 -2.43
CA MET A 105 2.69 25.54 -2.39
C MET A 105 1.41 25.22 -1.59
N ILE A 106 0.98 23.97 -1.57
CA ILE A 106 -0.31 23.53 -0.99
C ILE A 106 -0.10 22.91 0.40
N SER A 107 0.98 22.18 0.59
CA SER A 107 1.32 21.50 1.84
C SER A 107 2.58 22.08 2.47
N LYS A 108 2.59 22.19 3.81
CA LYS A 108 3.78 22.59 4.57
C LYS A 108 4.88 21.51 4.58
N ASP A 109 4.55 20.30 4.14
CA ASP A 109 5.46 19.14 4.13
C ASP A 109 6.06 18.92 2.74
N LYS A 110 7.20 19.55 2.48
CA LYS A 110 7.96 19.34 1.23
C LYS A 110 8.62 17.97 1.14
N GLN A 111 8.91 17.31 2.26
CA GLN A 111 9.63 16.05 2.30
C GLN A 111 8.78 14.90 1.75
N ALA A 112 7.47 14.88 2.04
CA ALA A 112 6.55 13.88 1.51
C ALA A 112 6.51 13.83 -0.02
N TYR A 113 6.67 14.98 -0.69
CA TYR A 113 6.61 15.08 -2.15
C TYR A 113 7.94 14.76 -2.86
N THR A 114 9.07 14.74 -2.14
CA THR A 114 10.35 14.24 -2.65
C THR A 114 10.51 12.75 -2.43
N TYR A 115 10.02 12.23 -1.30
CA TYR A 115 10.07 10.81 -0.97
C TYR A 115 9.22 9.92 -1.90
N LEU A 116 8.05 10.42 -2.36
CA LEU A 116 7.12 9.62 -3.15
C LEU A 116 7.73 9.07 -4.45
N PRO A 117 8.39 9.88 -5.32
CA PRO A 117 9.01 9.36 -6.53
C PRO A 117 10.04 8.27 -6.26
N ASP A 118 10.92 8.49 -5.28
CA ASP A 118 12.00 7.57 -4.94
C ASP A 118 11.44 6.22 -4.46
N SER A 119 10.45 6.25 -3.56
CA SER A 119 9.80 5.03 -3.06
C SER A 119 9.05 4.24 -4.14
N VAL A 120 8.54 4.91 -5.17
CA VAL A 120 7.90 4.25 -6.33
C VAL A 120 8.95 3.61 -7.24
N GLU A 121 10.12 4.23 -7.42
CA GLU A 121 11.22 3.67 -8.22
C GLU A 121 11.86 2.45 -7.54
N GLU A 122 11.95 2.44 -6.22
CA GLU A 122 12.48 1.32 -5.43
C GLU A 122 11.50 0.15 -5.31
N PHE A 123 10.21 0.40 -5.47
CA PHE A 123 9.19 -0.64 -5.35
C PHE A 123 9.33 -1.70 -6.45
N PRO A 124 9.13 -2.99 -6.14
CA PRO A 124 9.25 -4.08 -7.11
C PRO A 124 8.35 -3.88 -8.33
N THR A 125 8.82 -4.32 -9.51
CA THR A 125 7.98 -4.36 -10.70
C THR A 125 6.73 -5.23 -10.46
N PRO A 126 5.63 -5.04 -11.22
CA PRO A 126 4.40 -5.80 -11.03
C PRO A 126 4.60 -7.32 -11.10
N GLU A 127 5.49 -7.78 -11.95
CA GLU A 127 5.85 -9.19 -12.06
C GLU A 127 6.55 -9.68 -10.80
N ARG A 128 7.60 -8.96 -10.37
CA ARG A 128 8.37 -9.31 -9.18
C ARG A 128 7.51 -9.28 -7.92
N PHE A 129 6.65 -8.28 -7.75
CA PHE A 129 5.75 -8.24 -6.60
C PHE A 129 4.74 -9.39 -6.62
N SER A 130 4.23 -9.76 -7.80
CA SER A 130 3.36 -10.95 -7.95
C SER A 130 4.10 -12.24 -7.58
N ASP A 131 5.39 -12.35 -7.91
CA ASP A 131 6.21 -13.52 -7.54
C ASP A 131 6.49 -13.54 -6.03
N MET A 132 6.71 -12.39 -5.39
CA MET A 132 6.84 -12.29 -3.92
C MET A 132 5.55 -12.78 -3.24
N LEU A 133 4.37 -12.38 -3.72
CA LEU A 133 3.09 -12.88 -3.21
C LEU A 133 3.00 -14.42 -3.31
N ARG A 134 3.39 -14.99 -4.45
CA ARG A 134 3.40 -16.46 -4.62
C ARG A 134 4.40 -17.15 -3.71
N ALA A 135 5.59 -16.56 -3.52
CA ALA A 135 6.63 -17.11 -2.65
C ALA A 135 6.20 -17.16 -1.18
N VAL A 136 5.39 -16.21 -0.72
CA VAL A 136 4.79 -16.21 0.63
C VAL A 136 3.71 -17.31 0.79
N GLY A 137 3.11 -17.78 -0.32
CA GLY A 137 2.09 -18.84 -0.30
C GLY A 137 0.74 -18.42 -0.89
N PHE A 138 0.59 -17.17 -1.32
CA PHE A 138 -0.65 -16.74 -1.95
C PHE A 138 -0.90 -17.46 -3.28
N SER A 139 -2.13 -17.87 -3.47
CA SER A 139 -2.65 -18.45 -4.73
C SER A 139 -3.44 -17.40 -5.53
N ARG A 140 -3.82 -17.75 -6.78
CA ARG A 140 -4.67 -16.91 -7.65
C ARG A 140 -4.22 -15.45 -7.75
N VAL A 141 -2.90 -15.22 -7.77
CA VAL A 141 -2.33 -13.87 -7.84
C VAL A 141 -2.63 -13.25 -9.21
N LYS A 142 -3.30 -12.10 -9.19
CA LYS A 142 -3.63 -11.29 -10.38
C LYS A 142 -3.12 -9.87 -10.18
N ALA A 143 -2.51 -9.29 -11.20
CA ALA A 143 -2.09 -7.90 -11.24
C ALA A 143 -2.81 -7.18 -12.38
N ARG A 144 -3.52 -6.10 -12.08
CA ARG A 144 -4.25 -5.28 -13.06
C ARG A 144 -3.69 -3.88 -13.08
N SER A 145 -3.21 -3.47 -14.25
CA SER A 145 -2.74 -2.12 -14.51
C SER A 145 -3.87 -1.10 -14.39
N GLN A 146 -3.58 0.01 -13.74
CA GLN A 146 -4.41 1.20 -13.64
C GLN A 146 -3.65 2.40 -14.20
N SER A 147 -4.39 3.40 -14.73
CA SER A 147 -3.82 4.68 -15.17
C SER A 147 -2.55 4.51 -16.03
N PHE A 148 -2.64 3.70 -17.09
CA PHE A 148 -1.53 3.43 -18.01
C PHE A 148 -0.28 2.83 -17.36
N GLY A 149 -0.43 2.13 -16.23
CA GLY A 149 0.66 1.47 -15.52
C GLY A 149 1.32 2.33 -14.44
N ILE A 150 0.75 3.48 -14.09
CA ILE A 150 1.19 4.30 -12.95
C ILE A 150 0.82 3.66 -11.61
N ALA A 151 -0.24 2.86 -11.59
CA ALA A 151 -0.63 2.07 -10.43
C ALA A 151 -1.07 0.67 -10.85
N TYR A 152 -1.05 -0.26 -9.90
CA TYR A 152 -1.56 -1.62 -10.06
C TYR A 152 -2.44 -2.01 -8.90
N ILE A 153 -3.50 -2.77 -9.21
CA ILE A 153 -4.26 -3.53 -8.22
C ILE A 153 -3.79 -4.98 -8.28
N TYR A 154 -3.35 -5.49 -7.14
CA TYR A 154 -2.98 -6.89 -6.96
C TYR A 154 -4.06 -7.58 -6.12
N GLU A 155 -4.56 -8.70 -6.59
CA GLU A 155 -5.50 -9.55 -5.88
C GLU A 155 -4.85 -10.91 -5.67
N ALA A 156 -4.92 -11.42 -4.46
CA ALA A 156 -4.37 -12.74 -4.10
C ALA A 156 -5.29 -13.44 -3.09
N THR A 157 -5.21 -14.77 -3.03
CA THR A 157 -6.01 -15.59 -2.12
C THR A 157 -5.07 -16.48 -1.30
N LYS A 158 -5.30 -16.57 0.02
CA LYS A 158 -4.63 -17.55 0.88
C LYS A 158 -5.12 -18.95 0.60
#